data_699f9098e2fcfd56707e9b13f102943d
#
_entry.id   699f9098e2fcfd56707e9b13f102943d
#
_cell.length_a   1.000
_cell.length_b   1.000
_cell.length_c   1.000
_cell.angle_alpha   90.00
_cell.angle_beta   90.00
_cell.angle_gamma   90.00
#
_symmetry.space_group_name_H-M   'P 1'
#
loop_
_entity.id
_entity.type
_entity.pdbx_description
1 polymer ?
#
loop_
_entity_poly.entity_id
_entity_poly.type
_entity_poly.pdbx_seq_one_letter_code
_entity_poly.pdbx_strand_id
1 'polypeptide(L)'
;MMSAARYSGLFSIEFVRDKQGKDYFMEINMRNDGNAYCVTKAGVNLPYIWYVWNTQGRVENPVEFHKEIYSMPEYLDIMNVFHGEVSFLSWIKEFWQCKSYMLINSKDPKPFFTYFWRRLMNKIIKTLC
;
A
#
# COMPACT_ATOMS: atom_id res chain seq x y z
N MET A 1 -12.38 -21.45 -0.51
CA MET A 1 -12.94 -20.38 0.34
C MET A 1 -13.70 -19.33 -0.49
N MET A 2 -13.11 -18.66 -1.47
CA MET A 2 -13.78 -17.61 -2.27
C MET A 2 -14.95 -18.14 -3.13
N SER A 3 -14.83 -19.32 -3.73
CA SER A 3 -15.93 -19.96 -4.46
C SER A 3 -17.13 -20.30 -3.57
N ALA A 4 -16.89 -20.70 -2.32
CA ALA A 4 -17.97 -20.92 -1.36
C ALA A 4 -18.71 -19.62 -0.98
N ALA A 5 -18.00 -18.49 -0.94
CA ALA A 5 -18.57 -17.17 -0.73
C ALA A 5 -19.23 -16.57 -1.98
N ARG A 6 -19.15 -17.24 -3.14
CA ARG A 6 -19.59 -16.74 -4.46
C ARG A 6 -19.07 -15.34 -4.78
N TYR A 7 -17.88 -15.00 -4.27
CA TYR A 7 -17.27 -13.71 -4.49
C TYR A 7 -16.42 -13.71 -5.76
N SER A 8 -16.59 -12.66 -6.56
CA SER A 8 -15.79 -12.37 -7.73
C SER A 8 -15.35 -10.91 -7.64
N GLY A 9 -14.05 -10.68 -7.51
CA GLY A 9 -13.50 -9.33 -7.32
C GLY A 9 -12.07 -9.35 -6.82
N LEU A 10 -11.52 -8.17 -6.65
CA LEU A 10 -10.23 -8.00 -6.02
C LEU A 10 -10.33 -8.24 -4.52
N PHE A 11 -9.37 -8.95 -3.99
CA PHE A 11 -9.26 -9.20 -2.55
C PHE A 11 -7.80 -9.28 -2.13
N SER A 12 -7.54 -9.07 -0.84
CA SER A 12 -6.26 -9.35 -0.20
C SER A 12 -6.46 -10.32 0.96
N ILE A 13 -5.45 -11.13 1.22
CA ILE A 13 -5.40 -12.07 2.35
C ILE A 13 -4.23 -11.66 3.22
N GLU A 14 -4.48 -11.51 4.52
CA GLU A 14 -3.47 -11.16 5.50
C GLU A 14 -3.11 -12.35 6.39
N PHE A 15 -1.82 -12.53 6.61
CA PHE A 15 -1.25 -13.55 7.47
C PHE A 15 -0.27 -12.91 8.45
N VAL A 16 -0.20 -13.47 9.65
CA VAL A 16 0.87 -13.19 10.62
C VAL A 16 1.80 -14.37 10.70
N ARG A 17 3.09 -14.10 10.64
CA ARG A 17 4.13 -15.11 10.82
C ARG A 17 4.69 -15.05 12.23
N ASP A 18 4.72 -16.19 12.93
CA ASP A 18 5.36 -16.30 14.24
C ASP A 18 6.89 -16.37 14.14
N LYS A 19 7.56 -16.37 15.31
CA LYS A 19 9.02 -16.46 15.38
C LYS A 19 9.60 -17.79 14.87
N GLN A 20 8.76 -18.83 14.76
CA GLN A 20 9.09 -20.14 14.23
C GLN A 20 8.89 -20.24 12.71
N GLY A 21 8.40 -19.16 12.08
CA GLY A 21 8.17 -19.11 10.63
C GLY A 21 6.81 -19.68 10.19
N LYS A 22 5.91 -19.98 11.12
CA LYS A 22 4.57 -20.48 10.81
C LYS A 22 3.61 -19.35 10.54
N ASP A 23 2.86 -19.47 9.44
CA ASP A 23 1.88 -18.46 9.00
C ASP A 23 0.49 -18.78 9.60
N TYR A 24 -0.15 -17.75 10.13
CA TYR A 24 -1.50 -17.78 10.66
C TYR A 24 -2.36 -16.83 9.85
N PHE A 25 -3.48 -17.32 9.34
CA PHE A 25 -4.47 -16.51 8.66
C PHE A 25 -5.06 -15.47 9.62
N MET A 26 -5.13 -14.22 9.17
CA MET A 26 -5.77 -13.13 9.93
C MET A 26 -7.12 -12.77 9.34
N GLU A 27 -7.13 -12.23 8.14
CA GLU A 27 -8.35 -11.73 7.51
C GLU A 27 -8.32 -11.78 5.98
N ILE A 28 -9.51 -11.64 5.39
CA ILE A 28 -9.69 -11.37 3.96
C ILE A 28 -10.41 -10.05 3.80
N ASN A 29 -9.80 -9.14 3.06
CA ASN A 29 -10.39 -7.89 2.63
C ASN A 29 -10.95 -8.06 1.22
N MET A 30 -12.28 -8.09 1.07
CA MET A 30 -12.97 -8.24 -0.22
C MET A 30 -13.05 -6.90 -0.96
N ARG A 31 -11.91 -6.30 -1.20
CA ARG A 31 -11.75 -5.01 -1.89
C ARG A 31 -10.36 -4.87 -2.47
N ASN A 32 -10.16 -3.87 -3.30
CA ASN A 32 -8.82 -3.44 -3.68
C ASN A 32 -8.07 -2.98 -2.42
N ASP A 33 -6.86 -3.46 -2.26
CA ASP A 33 -6.04 -3.20 -1.07
C ASP A 33 -5.21 -1.91 -1.21
N GLY A 34 -4.79 -1.35 -0.07
CA GLY A 34 -3.85 -0.22 0.00
C GLY A 34 -2.50 -0.51 -0.66
N ASN A 35 -2.10 -1.77 -0.70
CA ASN A 35 -0.87 -2.22 -1.35
C ASN A 35 -0.97 -2.36 -2.87
N ALA A 36 -2.13 -2.15 -3.50
CA ALA A 36 -2.32 -2.35 -4.94
C ALA A 36 -1.38 -1.51 -5.80
N TYR A 37 -1.01 -0.31 -5.35
CA TYR A 37 -0.05 0.53 -6.06
C TYR A 37 1.37 -0.04 -5.99
N CYS A 38 1.78 -0.58 -4.84
CA CYS A 38 3.04 -1.30 -4.69
C CYS A 38 3.10 -2.50 -5.64
N VAL A 39 2.06 -3.32 -5.67
CA VAL A 39 1.95 -4.48 -6.58
C VAL A 39 2.01 -4.03 -8.05
N THR A 40 1.36 -2.91 -8.39
CA THR A 40 1.44 -2.33 -9.74
C THR A 40 2.86 -1.90 -10.09
N LYS A 41 3.58 -1.29 -9.15
CA LYS A 41 5.00 -0.91 -9.33
C LYS A 41 5.91 -2.14 -9.47
N ALA A 42 5.56 -3.25 -8.85
CA ALA A 42 6.25 -4.53 -9.00
C ALA A 42 5.98 -5.22 -10.36
N GLY A 43 5.04 -4.71 -11.15
CA GLY A 43 4.75 -5.19 -12.50
C GLY A 43 3.34 -5.76 -12.68
N VAL A 44 2.54 -5.88 -11.63
CA VAL A 44 1.22 -6.53 -11.66
C VAL A 44 0.11 -5.54 -11.35
N ASN A 45 -0.52 -4.97 -12.37
CA ASN A 45 -1.66 -4.05 -12.20
C ASN A 45 -2.97 -4.81 -12.01
N LEU A 46 -3.24 -5.28 -10.79
CA LEU A 46 -4.44 -6.06 -10.48
C LEU A 46 -5.75 -5.34 -10.85
N PRO A 47 -5.96 -4.04 -10.55
CA PRO A 47 -7.17 -3.33 -10.99
C PRO A 47 -7.37 -3.33 -12.50
N TYR A 48 -6.30 -3.16 -13.27
CA TYR A 48 -6.37 -3.20 -14.72
C TYR A 48 -6.67 -4.62 -15.25
N ILE A 49 -6.04 -5.64 -14.68
CA ILE A 49 -6.29 -7.04 -15.01
C ILE A 49 -7.76 -7.39 -14.75
N TRP A 50 -8.31 -6.96 -13.61
CA TRP A 50 -9.71 -7.13 -13.27
C TRP A 50 -10.63 -6.43 -14.28
N TYR A 51 -10.31 -5.21 -14.70
CA TYR A 51 -11.04 -4.49 -15.74
C TYR A 51 -11.03 -5.25 -17.07
N VAL A 52 -9.86 -5.70 -17.55
CA VAL A 52 -9.71 -6.45 -18.80
C VAL A 52 -10.48 -7.75 -18.74
N TRP A 53 -10.39 -8.50 -17.64
CA TRP A 53 -11.15 -9.72 -17.45
C TRP A 53 -12.66 -9.51 -17.57
N ASN A 54 -13.19 -8.46 -16.96
CA ASN A 54 -14.64 -8.18 -16.99
C ASN A 54 -15.14 -7.65 -18.34
N THR A 55 -14.27 -7.01 -19.12
CA THR A 55 -14.66 -6.40 -20.41
C THR A 55 -14.38 -7.30 -21.60
N GLN A 56 -13.32 -8.09 -21.54
CA GLN A 56 -12.85 -8.91 -22.67
C GLN A 56 -12.96 -10.43 -22.40
N GLY A 57 -13.27 -10.84 -21.18
CA GLY A 57 -13.43 -12.24 -20.78
C GLY A 57 -12.14 -13.04 -20.71
N ARG A 58 -10.99 -12.44 -20.99
CA ARG A 58 -9.69 -13.12 -20.97
C ARG A 58 -8.56 -12.14 -20.61
N VAL A 59 -7.49 -12.68 -20.06
CA VAL A 59 -6.20 -12.02 -19.90
C VAL A 59 -5.20 -12.79 -20.78
N GLU A 60 -4.60 -12.12 -21.73
CA GLU A 60 -3.81 -12.78 -22.80
C GLU A 60 -2.50 -13.39 -22.28
N ASN A 61 -1.93 -12.84 -21.21
CA ASN A 61 -0.70 -13.36 -20.63
C ASN A 61 -0.88 -13.64 -19.15
N PRO A 62 -0.35 -14.77 -18.62
CA PRO A 62 -0.25 -14.95 -17.19
C PRO A 62 0.60 -13.82 -16.62
N VAL A 63 0.04 -13.15 -15.63
CA VAL A 63 0.75 -12.03 -14.99
C VAL A 63 1.66 -12.61 -13.93
N GLU A 64 2.95 -12.55 -14.17
CA GLU A 64 3.97 -13.02 -13.24
C GLU A 64 4.58 -11.84 -12.47
N PHE A 65 4.85 -12.07 -11.21
CA PHE A 65 5.55 -11.14 -10.35
C PHE A 65 7.06 -11.21 -10.62
N HIS A 66 7.64 -10.12 -11.11
CA HIS A 66 9.03 -10.13 -11.57
C HIS A 66 10.00 -9.33 -10.70
N LYS A 67 9.50 -8.54 -9.74
CA LYS A 67 10.36 -7.61 -8.99
C LYS A 67 9.97 -7.54 -7.53
N GLU A 68 10.94 -7.75 -6.67
CA GLU A 68 10.85 -7.29 -5.29
C GLU A 68 11.01 -5.78 -5.24
N ILE A 69 10.08 -5.10 -4.61
CA ILE A 69 10.17 -3.67 -4.36
C ILE A 69 9.81 -3.37 -2.91
N TYR A 70 10.44 -2.34 -2.37
CA TYR A 70 10.09 -1.79 -1.07
C TYR A 70 9.01 -0.71 -1.26
N SER A 71 8.03 -0.74 -0.37
CA SER A 71 6.95 0.25 -0.30
C SER A 71 6.92 0.87 1.08
N MET A 72 6.62 2.15 1.16
CA MET A 72 6.59 2.89 2.41
C MET A 72 5.34 3.76 2.48
N PRO A 73 4.54 3.66 3.57
CA PRO A 73 3.56 4.66 3.92
C PRO A 73 4.27 5.83 4.61
N GLU A 74 4.95 6.67 3.84
CA GLU A 74 5.91 7.68 4.30
C GLU A 74 5.37 8.62 5.39
N TYR A 75 4.07 8.87 5.38
CA TYR A 75 3.44 9.75 6.38
C TYR A 75 3.23 9.06 7.74
N LEU A 76 3.13 7.73 7.77
CA LEU A 76 3.07 6.94 9.01
C LEU A 76 4.47 6.72 9.56
N ASP A 77 5.40 6.36 8.68
CA ASP A 77 6.78 6.06 9.09
C ASP A 77 7.50 7.26 9.67
N ILE A 78 7.29 8.47 9.15
CA ILE A 78 7.85 9.68 9.75
C ILE A 78 7.29 9.92 11.16
N MET A 79 6.08 9.47 11.46
CA MET A 79 5.53 9.56 12.82
C MET A 79 6.27 8.62 13.78
N ASN A 80 6.70 7.45 13.34
CA ASN A 80 7.50 6.51 14.13
C ASN A 80 8.86 7.14 14.51
N VAL A 81 9.43 7.96 13.59
CA VAL A 81 10.64 8.74 13.91
C VAL A 81 10.35 9.77 15.01
N PHE A 82 9.23 10.49 14.93
CA PHE A 82 8.86 11.47 15.97
C PHE A 82 8.55 10.82 17.32
N HIS A 83 8.08 9.58 17.33
CA HIS A 83 7.86 8.80 18.56
C HIS A 83 9.14 8.13 19.09
N GLY A 84 10.25 8.23 18.35
CA GLY A 84 11.53 7.63 18.74
C GLY A 84 11.61 6.11 18.50
N GLU A 85 10.65 5.51 17.79
CA GLU A 85 10.61 4.09 17.47
C GLU A 85 11.62 3.71 16.39
N VAL A 86 11.90 4.64 15.47
CA VAL A 86 12.86 4.49 14.37
C VAL A 86 13.81 5.67 14.35
N SER A 87 15.10 5.42 14.14
CA SER A 87 16.07 6.51 14.02
C SER A 87 15.87 7.26 12.69
N PHE A 88 16.08 8.57 12.69
CA PHE A 88 15.97 9.39 11.49
C PHE A 88 16.91 8.93 10.35
N LEU A 89 18.12 8.49 10.70
CA LEU A 89 19.08 7.97 9.72
C LEU A 89 18.62 6.66 9.08
N SER A 90 18.04 5.76 9.88
CA SER A 90 17.44 4.51 9.37
C SER A 90 16.27 4.82 8.45
N TRP A 91 15.40 5.73 8.86
CA TRP A 91 14.26 6.16 8.05
C TRP A 91 14.69 6.75 6.70
N ILE A 92 15.70 7.62 6.67
CA ILE A 92 16.24 8.19 5.41
C ILE A 92 16.79 7.08 4.50
N LYS A 93 17.52 6.12 5.06
CA LYS A 93 18.07 5.00 4.28
C LYS A 93 16.94 4.18 3.64
N GLU A 94 15.92 3.82 4.40
CA GLU A 94 14.75 3.09 3.93
C GLU A 94 13.97 3.90 2.88
N PHE A 95 13.78 5.21 3.12
CA PHE A 95 13.14 6.11 2.17
C PHE A 95 13.81 6.08 0.78
N TRP A 96 15.13 6.12 0.71
CA TRP A 96 15.85 6.05 -0.56
C TRP A 96 15.80 4.66 -1.23
N GLN A 97 15.60 3.60 -0.47
CA GLN A 97 15.45 2.24 -1.00
C GLN A 97 14.05 1.98 -1.57
N CYS A 98 13.06 2.72 -1.09
CA CYS A 98 11.67 2.55 -1.53
C CYS A 98 11.47 2.93 -3.00
N LYS A 99 10.62 2.17 -3.67
CA LYS A 99 10.20 2.40 -5.06
C LYS A 99 8.72 2.73 -5.18
N SER A 100 7.98 2.59 -4.09
CA SER A 100 6.56 2.86 -4.02
C SER A 100 6.24 3.65 -2.75
N TYR A 101 5.69 4.83 -2.91
CA TYR A 101 5.25 5.71 -1.84
C TYR A 101 3.73 5.85 -1.89
N MET A 102 3.11 6.09 -0.74
CA MET A 102 1.66 6.18 -0.66
C MET A 102 1.12 7.54 -1.12
N LEU A 103 1.81 8.63 -0.77
CA LEU A 103 1.41 10.00 -1.09
C LEU A 103 2.37 10.71 -2.04
N ILE A 104 3.66 10.37 -2.00
CA ILE A 104 4.67 11.04 -2.82
C ILE A 104 4.62 10.49 -4.25
N ASN A 105 4.23 11.37 -5.17
CA ASN A 105 4.29 11.09 -6.61
C ASN A 105 4.87 12.30 -7.33
N SER A 106 6.01 12.13 -8.00
CA SER A 106 6.68 13.21 -8.73
C SER A 106 5.86 13.77 -9.90
N LYS A 107 4.93 12.97 -10.46
CA LYS A 107 4.04 13.40 -11.54
C LYS A 107 2.78 14.12 -11.04
N ASP A 108 2.38 13.88 -9.80
CA ASP A 108 1.26 14.55 -9.15
C ASP A 108 1.58 14.78 -7.66
N PRO A 109 2.24 15.88 -7.31
CA PRO A 109 2.60 16.20 -5.93
C PRO A 109 1.44 16.79 -5.10
N LYS A 110 0.31 17.14 -5.72
CA LYS A 110 -0.83 17.77 -5.04
C LYS A 110 -1.36 16.98 -3.84
N PRO A 111 -1.56 15.65 -3.90
CA PRO A 111 -2.06 14.86 -2.77
C PRO A 111 -1.17 15.00 -1.52
N PHE A 112 0.14 14.97 -1.71
CA PHE A 112 1.12 15.15 -0.62
C PHE A 112 0.98 16.51 0.06
N PHE A 113 1.02 17.60 -0.71
CA PHE A 113 0.88 18.95 -0.16
C PHE A 113 -0.49 19.19 0.47
N THR A 114 -1.57 18.71 -0.14
CA THR A 114 -2.92 18.84 0.41
C THR A 114 -3.08 18.10 1.74
N TYR A 115 -2.53 16.90 1.84
CA TYR A 115 -2.56 16.11 3.07
C TYR A 115 -1.81 16.84 4.21
N PHE A 116 -0.59 17.29 3.94
CA PHE A 116 0.23 18.02 4.91
C PHE A 116 -0.43 19.31 5.37
N TRP A 117 -0.95 20.09 4.44
CA TRP A 117 -1.64 21.34 4.73
C TRP A 117 -2.87 21.14 5.61
N ARG A 118 -3.72 20.19 5.24
CA ARG A 118 -4.92 19.86 6.05
C ARG A 118 -4.55 19.40 7.45
N ARG A 119 -3.52 18.61 7.61
CA ARG A 119 -3.07 18.11 8.91
C ARG A 119 -2.52 19.25 9.78
N LEU A 120 -1.74 20.16 9.19
CA LEU A 120 -1.22 21.36 9.86
C LEU A 120 -2.37 22.26 10.31
N MET A 121 -3.31 22.58 9.45
CA MET A 121 -4.46 23.42 9.76
C MET A 121 -5.34 22.82 10.85
N ASN A 122 -5.61 21.53 10.79
CA ASN A 122 -6.38 20.83 11.83
C ASN A 122 -5.67 20.86 13.20
N LYS A 123 -4.34 20.79 13.22
CA LYS A 123 -3.57 20.91 14.48
C LYS A 123 -3.68 22.33 15.04
N ILE A 124 -3.53 23.35 14.19
CA ILE A 124 -3.65 24.76 14.59
C ILE A 124 -5.05 25.05 15.16
N ILE A 125 -6.10 24.62 14.45
CA ILE A 125 -7.49 24.81 14.89
C ILE A 125 -7.73 24.14 16.25
N LYS A 126 -7.25 22.91 16.45
CA LYS A 126 -7.38 22.20 17.74
C LYS A 126 -6.59 22.83 18.90
N THR A 127 -5.59 23.64 18.60
CA THR A 127 -4.79 24.34 19.63
C THR A 127 -5.41 25.69 19.98
N LEU A 128 -6.24 26.23 19.09
CA LEU A 128 -6.90 27.55 19.28
C LEU A 128 -8.33 27.44 19.83
N CYS A 129 -8.92 26.24 19.82
CA CYS A 129 -10.21 25.92 20.44
C CYS A 129 -10.02 25.08 21.70
#